data_0db1736fd266827e779d503898ae2383
#
_entry.id   0db1736fd266827e779d503898ae2383
#
_cell.length_a   1.000
_cell.length_b   1.000
_cell.length_c   1.000
_cell.angle_alpha   90.00
_cell.angle_beta   90.00
_cell.angle_gamma   90.00
#
_symmetry.space_group_name_H-M   'P 1'
#
loop_
_entity.id
_entity.type
_entity.pdbx_description
1 polymer ?
#
loop_
_entity_poly.entity_id
_entity_poly.type
_entity_poly.pdbx_seq_one_letter_code
_entity_poly.pdbx_strand_id
1 'polypeptide(L)'
;MRNSIIIVCLFVGMHVNAQYKSKVWVSDQGDGTYKNPILYADYSDPDVIRVDDDYYMTASSFNCVPGLPILHSRDLVNWEIVNYALKDLRLDGVPEGFF
;
A
#
# COMPACT_ATOMS: atom_id res chain seq x y z
N MET A 1 -50.45 -14.59 24.99
CA MET A 1 -49.73 -13.54 24.29
C MET A 1 -48.25 -13.91 24.24
N ARG A 2 -47.73 -14.23 23.09
CA ARG A 2 -46.31 -14.57 22.89
C ARG A 2 -45.59 -13.31 22.47
N ASN A 3 -44.74 -12.77 23.34
CA ASN A 3 -43.82 -11.70 22.99
C ASN A 3 -42.63 -12.32 22.25
N SER A 4 -42.62 -12.19 20.93
CA SER A 4 -41.44 -12.53 20.10
C SER A 4 -40.43 -11.39 20.23
N ILE A 5 -39.38 -11.62 20.98
CA ILE A 5 -38.21 -10.70 20.98
C ILE A 5 -37.41 -11.02 19.74
N ILE A 6 -37.47 -10.13 18.77
CA ILE A 6 -36.58 -10.18 17.62
C ILE A 6 -35.23 -9.58 18.00
N ILE A 7 -34.24 -10.46 18.21
CA ILE A 7 -32.86 -10.04 18.39
C ILE A 7 -32.29 -9.74 17.01
N VAL A 8 -32.23 -8.47 16.68
CA VAL A 8 -31.48 -8.01 15.49
C VAL A 8 -30.01 -8.02 15.83
N CYS A 9 -29.30 -9.07 15.44
CA CYS A 9 -27.85 -9.07 15.47
C CYS A 9 -27.34 -8.12 14.39
N LEU A 10 -26.96 -6.91 14.79
CA LEU A 10 -26.18 -6.00 13.96
C LEU A 10 -24.77 -6.57 13.84
N PHE A 11 -24.49 -7.27 12.73
CA PHE A 11 -23.13 -7.56 12.31
C PHE A 11 -22.48 -6.27 11.83
N VAL A 12 -21.80 -5.58 12.75
CA VAL A 12 -20.85 -4.53 12.37
C VAL A 12 -19.64 -5.26 11.78
N GLY A 13 -19.58 -5.34 10.46
CA GLY A 13 -18.43 -5.87 9.75
C GLY A 13 -17.24 -4.96 10.03
N MET A 14 -16.40 -5.33 10.98
CA MET A 14 -15.09 -4.75 11.12
C MET A 14 -14.26 -5.19 9.91
N HIS A 15 -14.12 -4.31 8.93
CA HIS A 15 -13.11 -4.49 7.88
C HIS A 15 -11.74 -4.29 8.53
N VAL A 16 -11.18 -5.37 9.04
CA VAL A 16 -9.78 -5.40 9.46
C VAL A 16 -8.96 -5.44 8.18
N ASN A 17 -8.52 -4.28 7.72
CA ASN A 17 -7.45 -4.22 6.74
C ASN A 17 -6.18 -4.73 7.43
N ALA A 18 -5.91 -6.02 7.29
CA ALA A 18 -4.67 -6.62 7.75
C ALA A 18 -3.55 -6.18 6.80
N GLN A 19 -3.05 -4.96 7.02
CA GLN A 19 -1.86 -4.48 6.34
C GLN A 19 -0.66 -5.27 6.86
N TYR A 20 0.08 -5.92 5.96
CA TYR A 20 1.30 -6.61 6.33
C TYR A 20 2.32 -5.59 6.85
N LYS A 21 2.62 -5.67 8.13
CA LYS A 21 3.74 -4.91 8.73
C LYS A 21 4.96 -5.82 8.80
N SER A 22 6.04 -5.37 8.19
CA SER A 22 7.32 -6.06 8.29
C SER A 22 7.74 -6.18 9.76
N LYS A 23 8.18 -7.38 10.15
CA LYS A 23 8.77 -7.60 11.48
C LYS A 23 10.29 -7.46 11.46
N VAL A 24 10.89 -7.35 10.28
CA VAL A 24 12.34 -7.26 10.08
C VAL A 24 12.81 -5.82 10.16
N TRP A 25 12.04 -4.90 9.59
CA TRP A 25 12.34 -3.48 9.60
C TRP A 25 11.09 -2.66 9.86
N VAL A 26 11.15 -1.82 10.88
CA VAL A 26 10.10 -0.87 11.23
C VAL A 26 10.74 0.50 11.36
N SER A 27 10.41 1.40 10.43
CA SER A 27 10.94 2.77 10.43
C SER A 27 10.31 3.62 11.52
N ASP A 28 8.99 3.53 11.70
CA ASP A 28 8.24 4.23 12.74
C ASP A 28 8.54 3.63 14.11
N GLN A 29 9.06 4.43 15.04
CA GLN A 29 9.42 3.99 16.38
C GLN A 29 8.24 4.05 17.36
N GLY A 30 7.10 4.62 16.95
CA GLY A 30 5.89 4.74 17.77
C GLY A 30 5.93 5.86 18.84
N ASP A 31 6.98 6.65 18.87
CA ASP A 31 7.22 7.76 19.82
C ASP A 31 7.31 9.13 19.13
N GLY A 32 6.90 9.23 17.87
CA GLY A 32 7.04 10.42 17.04
C GLY A 32 8.38 10.55 16.33
N THR A 33 9.25 9.55 16.46
CA THR A 33 10.52 9.46 15.74
C THR A 33 10.53 8.32 14.73
N TYR A 34 11.46 8.37 13.77
CA TYR A 34 11.63 7.33 12.76
C TYR A 34 13.12 7.06 12.49
N LYS A 35 13.39 5.90 11.91
CA LYS A 35 14.73 5.50 11.42
C LYS A 35 14.75 5.43 9.90
N ASN A 36 15.86 5.85 9.32
CA ASN A 36 16.15 5.59 7.92
C ASN A 36 16.73 4.17 7.71
N PRO A 37 16.48 3.54 6.56
CA PRO A 37 15.57 3.99 5.51
C PRO A 37 14.10 3.89 5.93
N ILE A 38 13.27 4.83 5.49
CA ILE A 38 11.82 4.80 5.75
C ILE A 38 11.18 3.56 5.12
N LEU A 39 11.61 3.22 3.92
CA LEU A 39 11.26 1.99 3.20
C LEU A 39 12.52 1.17 2.95
N TYR A 40 12.58 -0.03 3.50
CA TYR A 40 13.68 -0.96 3.27
C TYR A 40 13.39 -1.80 2.02
N ALA A 41 13.44 -1.15 0.86
CA ALA A 41 13.12 -1.73 -0.44
C ALA A 41 13.76 -0.90 -1.57
N ASP A 42 13.84 -1.48 -2.76
CA ASP A 42 14.41 -0.85 -3.95
C ASP A 42 13.40 0.11 -4.61
N TYR A 43 13.24 1.27 -4.03
CA TYR A 43 12.48 2.38 -4.59
C TYR A 43 13.43 3.47 -5.07
N SER A 44 13.96 3.30 -6.29
CA SER A 44 14.87 4.25 -6.90
C SER A 44 14.13 5.44 -7.49
N ASP A 45 14.78 6.60 -7.44
CA ASP A 45 14.29 7.85 -8.04
C ASP A 45 12.82 8.14 -7.64
N PRO A 46 12.50 8.17 -6.35
CA PRO A 46 11.13 8.41 -5.90
C PRO A 46 10.71 9.84 -6.18
N ASP A 47 9.46 10.00 -6.60
CA ASP A 47 8.78 11.29 -6.75
C ASP A 47 7.53 11.32 -5.87
N VAL A 48 7.38 12.36 -5.07
CA VAL A 48 6.33 12.48 -4.05
C VAL A 48 5.53 13.75 -4.27
N ILE A 49 4.21 13.62 -4.26
CA ILE A 49 3.27 14.75 -4.27
C ILE A 49 2.40 14.75 -3.02
N ARG A 50 2.00 15.93 -2.58
CA ARG A 50 1.00 16.12 -1.54
C ARG A 50 -0.33 16.53 -2.16
N VAL A 51 -1.41 15.88 -1.73
CA VAL A 51 -2.79 16.22 -2.07
C VAL A 51 -3.58 16.33 -0.77
N ASP A 52 -3.91 17.53 -0.37
CA ASP A 52 -4.53 17.84 0.94
C ASP A 52 -3.68 17.29 2.11
N ASP A 53 -4.18 16.31 2.84
CA ASP A 53 -3.51 15.65 3.96
C ASP A 53 -2.85 14.32 3.59
N ASP A 54 -2.86 13.98 2.32
CA ASP A 54 -2.34 12.73 1.80
C ASP A 54 -1.08 12.96 0.96
N TYR A 55 -0.17 11.99 1.01
CA TYR A 55 1.04 11.96 0.19
C TYR A 55 1.01 10.72 -0.71
N TYR A 56 1.38 10.92 -1.95
CA TYR A 56 1.49 9.85 -2.93
C TYR A 56 2.90 9.83 -3.50
N MET A 57 3.45 8.64 -3.63
CA MET A 57 4.79 8.42 -4.16
C MET A 57 4.75 7.39 -5.28
N THR A 58 5.54 7.63 -6.29
CA THR A 58 5.92 6.61 -7.27
C THR A 58 7.43 6.49 -7.32
N ALA A 59 7.92 5.34 -7.77
CA ALA A 59 9.34 5.08 -7.91
C ALA A 59 9.60 4.14 -9.07
N SER A 60 10.85 4.05 -9.50
CA SER A 60 11.27 3.06 -10.48
C SER A 60 11.04 1.65 -9.94
N SER A 61 10.54 0.77 -10.79
CA SER A 61 10.42 -0.66 -10.53
C SER A 61 11.44 -1.48 -11.31
N PHE A 62 12.38 -0.82 -11.99
CA PHE A 62 13.36 -1.41 -12.90
C PHE A 62 12.67 -2.29 -13.95
N ASN A 63 12.96 -3.58 -13.96
CA ASN A 63 12.38 -4.57 -14.87
C ASN A 63 11.21 -5.37 -14.23
N CYS A 64 10.73 -4.97 -13.06
CA CYS A 64 9.64 -5.66 -12.39
C CYS A 64 8.28 -5.25 -12.94
N VAL A 65 7.40 -6.23 -13.10
CA VAL A 65 5.99 -6.06 -13.51
C VAL A 65 5.10 -6.78 -12.49
N PRO A 66 4.07 -6.13 -11.95
CA PRO A 66 3.59 -4.77 -12.22
C PRO A 66 4.61 -3.72 -11.83
N GLY A 67 4.67 -2.62 -12.58
CA GLY A 67 5.67 -1.57 -12.44
C GLY A 67 5.10 -0.23 -12.03
N LEU A 68 6.00 0.68 -11.67
CA LEU A 68 5.65 2.02 -11.18
C LEU A 68 4.65 1.94 -10.03
N PRO A 69 5.06 1.42 -8.86
CA PRO A 69 4.20 1.33 -7.70
C PRO A 69 3.72 2.72 -7.29
N ILE A 70 2.46 2.81 -6.90
CA ILE A 70 1.87 4.01 -6.30
C ILE A 70 1.67 3.72 -4.82
N LEU A 71 2.40 4.46 -3.99
CA LEU A 71 2.33 4.37 -2.55
C LEU A 71 1.59 5.56 -1.99
N HIS A 72 0.93 5.35 -0.87
CA HIS A 72 0.20 6.37 -0.12
C HIS A 72 0.71 6.45 1.31
N SER A 73 0.77 7.66 1.85
CA SER A 73 1.08 7.93 3.25
C SER A 73 0.33 9.17 3.74
N ARG A 74 0.14 9.26 5.06
CA ARG A 74 -0.36 10.46 5.73
C ARG A 74 0.70 11.17 6.56
N ASP A 75 1.86 10.56 6.74
CA ASP A 75 2.92 11.05 7.65
C ASP A 75 4.32 11.03 7.05
N LEU A 76 4.47 10.56 5.78
CA LEU A 76 5.74 10.37 5.09
C LEU A 76 6.65 9.27 5.69
N VAL A 77 6.19 8.56 6.69
CA VAL A 77 6.92 7.48 7.37
C VAL A 77 6.29 6.13 7.10
N ASN A 78 4.96 6.06 7.26
CA ASN A 78 4.18 4.86 7.02
C ASN A 78 3.61 4.90 5.60
N TRP A 79 4.06 3.99 4.74
CA TRP A 79 3.69 3.90 3.35
C TRP A 79 3.01 2.58 3.03
N GLU A 80 2.00 2.62 2.20
CA GLU A 80 1.31 1.44 1.68
C GLU A 80 1.20 1.50 0.16
N ILE A 81 1.37 0.36 -0.51
CA ILE A 81 1.15 0.26 -1.95
C ILE A 81 -0.36 0.22 -2.18
N VAL A 82 -0.87 1.21 -2.90
CA VAL A 82 -2.29 1.31 -3.22
C VAL A 82 -2.61 0.92 -4.66
N ASN A 83 -1.64 1.03 -5.56
CA ASN A 83 -1.81 0.68 -6.97
C ASN A 83 -0.45 0.54 -7.67
N TYR A 84 -0.52 0.19 -8.95
CA TYR A 84 0.60 0.22 -9.90
C TYR A 84 0.14 0.97 -11.15
N ALA A 85 0.96 1.91 -11.65
CA ALA A 85 0.66 2.64 -12.87
C ALA A 85 0.80 1.75 -14.11
N LEU A 86 1.73 0.79 -14.07
CA LEU A 86 1.96 -0.20 -15.13
C LEU A 86 1.60 -1.59 -14.61
N LYS A 87 0.42 -2.07 -14.95
CA LYS A 87 -0.09 -3.37 -14.47
C LYS A 87 0.35 -4.54 -15.34
N ASP A 88 0.56 -4.28 -16.63
CA ASP A 88 0.84 -5.30 -17.63
C ASP A 88 1.65 -4.70 -18.79
N LEU A 89 2.69 -5.38 -19.21
CA LEU A 89 3.48 -5.04 -20.38
C LEU A 89 2.95 -5.83 -21.58
N ARG A 90 1.95 -5.31 -22.26
CA ARG A 90 1.51 -5.85 -23.55
C ARG A 90 2.30 -5.19 -24.66
N LEU A 91 3.38 -5.82 -25.04
CA LEU A 91 4.15 -5.43 -26.21
C LEU A 91 3.72 -6.29 -27.40
N ASP A 92 3.18 -5.65 -28.43
CA ASP A 92 2.80 -6.35 -29.66
C ASP A 92 4.01 -7.11 -30.24
N GLY A 93 3.82 -8.41 -30.47
CA GLY A 93 4.87 -9.27 -31.04
C GLY A 93 5.84 -9.90 -30.04
N VAL A 94 5.66 -9.69 -28.74
CA VAL A 94 6.43 -10.38 -27.72
C VAL A 94 5.63 -11.57 -27.15
N PRO A 95 6.18 -12.80 -27.13
CA PRO A 95 5.49 -13.95 -26.58
C PRO A 95 5.14 -13.76 -25.10
N GLU A 96 3.99 -14.32 -24.68
CA GLU A 96 3.63 -14.39 -23.26
C GLU A 96 4.73 -15.15 -22.49
N GLY A 97 5.14 -14.59 -21.34
CA GLY A 97 6.16 -15.18 -20.47
C GLY A 97 7.60 -14.76 -20.76
N PHE A 98 7.79 -13.75 -21.60
CA PHE A 98 9.11 -13.18 -21.85
C PHE A 98 9.63 -12.26 -20.72
N PHE A 99 8.74 -11.87 -19.82
CA PHE A 99 9.06 -11.02 -18.64
C PHE A 99 8.72 -11.75 -17.36
#